data_5341f5046b67ad3a475713bd3ef6b146
#
_entry.id   5341f5046b67ad3a475713bd3ef6b146
#
_cell.length_a   1.000
_cell.length_b   1.000
_cell.length_c   1.000
_cell.angle_alpha   90.00
_cell.angle_beta   90.00
_cell.angle_gamma   90.00
#
_symmetry.space_group_name_H-M   'P 1'
#
loop_
_entity.id
_entity.type
_entity.pdbx_description
1 polymer ?
#
loop_
_entity_poly.entity_id
_entity_poly.type
_entity_poly.pdbx_seq_one_letter_code
_entity_poly.pdbx_strand_id
1 'polypeptide(L)'
;MVRRSCARLLTQDCLLCGAESGSGLLCEACERDLPQLPAPRCPACALPTPQGEVCGRCLAKPPHYDATFAAFCYGFPIDKLVQSFKYGHRLALASYFGRQLALLSASAEADLIIPLPLHPLRLRERGFNQALELARPVASAWQMPIDFRSCSRVRHTVAQADLPWREREKNVRGAFHCSSNFTGKRLLLIDDVMTTGASLDELARTVKLHGAVQVSLLVIARALPP
;
A
#
# COMPACT_ATOMS: atom_id res chain seq x y z
N MET A 1 17.27 -11.43 36.81
CA MET A 1 16.10 -10.60 37.07
C MET A 1 16.48 -9.13 36.94
N VAL A 2 17.02 -8.67 35.78
CA VAL A 2 17.32 -7.25 35.49
C VAL A 2 17.24 -7.05 33.96
N ARG A 3 16.02 -6.98 33.36
CA ARG A 3 15.84 -6.62 31.94
C ARG A 3 14.57 -5.78 31.65
N ARG A 4 14.04 -5.08 32.67
CA ARG A 4 12.79 -4.29 32.50
C ARG A 4 12.93 -2.78 32.69
N SER A 5 14.14 -2.20 32.82
CA SER A 5 14.29 -0.78 33.22
C SER A 5 14.82 0.19 32.16
N CYS A 6 15.32 -0.27 31.01
CA CYS A 6 15.87 0.68 29.99
C CYS A 6 14.85 1.18 28.95
N ALA A 7 13.69 0.56 28.82
CA ALA A 7 12.70 0.97 27.82
C ALA A 7 11.89 2.24 28.17
N ARG A 8 12.03 2.76 29.39
CA ARG A 8 11.31 3.97 29.87
C ARG A 8 12.08 5.28 29.73
N LEU A 9 13.33 5.25 29.26
CA LEU A 9 14.22 6.43 29.27
C LEU A 9 14.22 7.25 27.95
N LEU A 10 13.48 6.81 26.91
CA LEU A 10 13.34 7.56 25.67
C LEU A 10 11.87 7.67 25.33
N THR A 11 11.17 8.64 25.90
CA THR A 11 9.86 9.06 25.43
C THR A 11 10.04 9.70 24.06
N GLN A 12 9.18 9.29 23.10
CA GLN A 12 9.16 9.89 21.78
C GLN A 12 8.02 10.90 21.69
N ASP A 13 8.24 11.94 20.92
CA ASP A 13 7.21 12.90 20.59
C ASP A 13 6.35 12.38 19.43
N CYS A 14 5.06 12.63 19.51
CA CYS A 14 4.11 12.30 18.45
C CYS A 14 4.45 13.04 17.16
N LEU A 15 4.57 12.31 16.05
CA LEU A 15 4.91 12.88 14.74
C LEU A 15 3.87 13.89 14.20
N LEU A 16 2.67 13.92 14.76
CA LEU A 16 1.60 14.81 14.30
C LEU A 16 1.42 16.02 15.20
N CYS A 17 1.34 15.84 16.53
CA CYS A 17 1.03 16.93 17.45
C CYS A 17 2.18 17.35 18.37
N GLY A 18 3.31 16.60 18.38
CA GLY A 18 4.43 16.87 19.27
C GLY A 18 4.21 16.51 20.74
N ALA A 19 3.05 15.98 21.12
CA ALA A 19 2.82 15.51 22.49
C ALA A 19 3.59 14.20 22.73
N GLU A 20 3.82 13.88 24.00
CA GLU A 20 4.44 12.61 24.38
C GLU A 20 3.65 11.41 23.83
N SER A 21 4.32 10.49 23.15
CA SER A 21 3.72 9.30 22.55
C SER A 21 4.23 7.98 23.14
N GLY A 22 5.01 8.06 24.22
CA GLY A 22 5.63 6.89 24.82
C GLY A 22 6.62 6.20 23.88
N SER A 23 6.36 4.96 23.52
CA SER A 23 7.17 4.20 22.55
C SER A 23 6.59 4.21 21.13
N GLY A 24 5.45 4.88 20.91
CA GLY A 24 4.75 4.96 19.64
C GLY A 24 5.22 6.13 18.76
N LEU A 25 4.98 6.06 17.45
CA LEU A 25 5.21 7.19 16.54
C LEU A 25 4.10 8.24 16.63
N LEU A 26 2.92 7.84 17.05
CA LEU A 26 1.76 8.69 17.30
C LEU A 26 1.27 8.48 18.71
N CYS A 27 0.69 9.52 19.32
CA CYS A 27 -0.04 9.38 20.58
C CYS A 27 -1.43 8.78 20.31
N GLU A 28 -2.06 8.23 21.35
CA GLU A 28 -3.39 7.57 21.23
C GLU A 28 -4.47 8.49 20.66
N ALA A 29 -4.43 9.79 20.98
CA ALA A 29 -5.39 10.75 20.43
C ALA A 29 -5.22 10.90 18.93
N CYS A 30 -3.99 11.09 18.44
CA CYS A 30 -3.72 11.19 17.01
C CYS A 30 -4.00 9.88 16.25
N GLU A 31 -3.79 8.71 16.88
CA GLU A 31 -4.14 7.42 16.25
C GLU A 31 -5.66 7.26 16.08
N ARG A 32 -6.46 7.66 17.08
CA ARG A 32 -7.93 7.63 16.97
C ARG A 32 -8.47 8.56 15.91
N ASP A 33 -7.83 9.70 15.71
CA ASP A 33 -8.26 10.73 14.77
C ASP A 33 -7.80 10.45 13.33
N LEU A 34 -7.09 9.32 13.06
CA LEU A 34 -6.73 8.97 11.70
C LEU A 34 -7.98 8.70 10.84
N PRO A 35 -8.01 9.24 9.61
CA PRO A 35 -9.18 9.16 8.74
C PRO A 35 -9.43 7.72 8.30
N GLN A 36 -10.41 7.08 8.91
CA GLN A 36 -10.83 5.73 8.56
C GLN A 36 -11.50 5.70 7.19
N LEU A 37 -11.27 4.64 6.45
CA LEU A 37 -11.95 4.47 5.17
C LEU A 37 -13.44 4.13 5.42
N PRO A 38 -14.40 4.91 4.89
CA PRO A 38 -15.81 4.66 5.11
C PRO A 38 -16.24 3.25 4.67
N ALA A 39 -17.18 2.66 5.41
CA ALA A 39 -17.80 1.38 5.11
C ALA A 39 -19.33 1.58 5.00
N PRO A 40 -20.04 0.76 4.22
CA PRO A 40 -19.53 -0.35 3.39
C PRO A 40 -18.82 0.12 2.11
N ARG A 41 -18.12 -0.80 1.43
CA ARG A 41 -17.17 -0.49 0.33
C ARG A 41 -17.29 -1.48 -0.82
N CYS A 42 -16.98 -1.02 -2.02
CA CYS A 42 -16.79 -1.87 -3.18
C CYS A 42 -15.71 -2.93 -2.91
N PRO A 43 -16.00 -4.23 -3.04
CA PRO A 43 -15.05 -5.30 -2.74
C PRO A 43 -13.81 -5.25 -3.66
N ALA A 44 -13.98 -4.81 -4.91
CA ALA A 44 -12.87 -4.72 -5.84
C ALA A 44 -11.95 -3.53 -5.52
N CYS A 45 -12.44 -2.28 -5.47
CA CYS A 45 -11.56 -1.09 -5.44
C CYS A 45 -11.57 -0.31 -4.12
N ALA A 46 -12.28 -0.79 -3.10
CA ALA A 46 -12.42 -0.19 -1.77
C ALA A 46 -13.00 1.24 -1.76
N LEU A 47 -13.65 1.71 -2.82
CA LEU A 47 -14.42 2.96 -2.77
C LEU A 47 -15.72 2.73 -1.97
N PRO A 48 -16.15 3.72 -1.17
CA PRO A 48 -17.43 3.63 -0.46
C PRO A 48 -18.60 3.37 -1.43
N THR A 49 -19.50 2.49 -1.04
CA THR A 49 -20.75 2.18 -1.74
C THR A 49 -21.86 1.99 -0.72
N PRO A 50 -23.14 2.26 -1.08
CA PRO A 50 -24.24 2.25 -0.10
C PRO A 50 -24.41 0.92 0.65
N GLN A 51 -24.17 -0.22 -0.01
CA GLN A 51 -24.43 -1.56 0.55
C GLN A 51 -23.24 -2.52 0.44
N GLY A 52 -22.04 -2.03 0.02
CA GLY A 52 -20.86 -2.87 -0.19
C GLY A 52 -20.83 -3.58 -1.54
N GLU A 53 -21.68 -3.19 -2.46
CA GLU A 53 -21.75 -3.70 -3.83
C GLU A 53 -20.56 -3.22 -4.67
N VAL A 54 -20.34 -3.89 -5.81
CA VAL A 54 -19.36 -3.45 -6.81
C VAL A 54 -19.78 -2.10 -7.38
N CYS A 55 -18.91 -1.09 -7.26
CA CYS A 55 -19.23 0.27 -7.68
C CYS A 55 -19.36 0.40 -9.21
N GLY A 56 -20.10 1.42 -9.68
CA GLY A 56 -20.39 1.64 -11.10
C GLY A 56 -19.12 1.71 -11.97
N ARG A 57 -18.00 2.24 -11.44
CA ARG A 57 -16.72 2.26 -12.15
C ARG A 57 -16.18 0.84 -12.40
N CYS A 58 -16.19 -0.02 -11.39
CA CYS A 58 -15.73 -1.40 -11.51
C CYS A 58 -16.69 -2.27 -12.32
N LEU A 59 -17.98 -1.94 -12.35
CA LEU A 59 -18.95 -2.58 -13.26
C LEU A 59 -18.70 -2.20 -14.71
N ALA A 60 -18.50 -0.91 -14.99
CA ALA A 60 -18.26 -0.41 -16.35
C ALA A 60 -16.89 -0.86 -16.91
N LYS A 61 -15.88 -0.92 -16.06
CA LYS A 61 -14.52 -1.34 -16.41
C LYS A 61 -13.94 -2.18 -15.28
N PRO A 62 -14.14 -3.51 -15.31
CA PRO A 62 -13.60 -4.41 -14.31
C PRO A 62 -12.08 -4.29 -14.22
N PRO A 63 -11.52 -4.11 -13.02
CA PRO A 63 -10.07 -4.11 -12.85
C PRO A 63 -9.50 -5.53 -13.01
N HIS A 64 -8.18 -5.62 -13.22
CA HIS A 64 -7.49 -6.91 -13.28
C HIS A 64 -7.19 -7.51 -11.89
N TYR A 65 -7.33 -6.74 -10.83
CA TYR A 65 -7.26 -7.23 -9.45
C TYR A 65 -8.65 -7.60 -8.93
N ASP A 66 -8.70 -8.51 -7.96
CA ASP A 66 -9.94 -9.11 -7.47
C ASP A 66 -10.47 -8.41 -6.21
N ALA A 67 -9.58 -7.93 -5.33
CA ALA A 67 -9.94 -7.26 -4.09
C ALA A 67 -8.94 -6.17 -3.70
N THR A 68 -9.38 -5.19 -2.91
CA THR A 68 -8.53 -4.13 -2.35
C THR A 68 -8.78 -3.94 -0.86
N PHE A 69 -7.70 -3.97 -0.09
CA PHE A 69 -7.66 -3.66 1.33
C PHE A 69 -6.89 -2.36 1.56
N ALA A 70 -7.48 -1.41 2.25
CA ALA A 70 -6.88 -0.12 2.57
C ALA A 70 -7.13 0.22 4.03
N ALA A 71 -6.09 0.70 4.74
CA ALA A 71 -6.20 1.04 6.15
C ALA A 71 -6.94 2.35 6.36
N PHE A 72 -6.62 3.37 5.54
CA PHE A 72 -7.06 4.74 5.76
C PHE A 72 -7.65 5.36 4.50
N CYS A 73 -8.45 6.42 4.70
CA CYS A 73 -8.75 7.37 3.65
C CYS A 73 -7.51 8.27 3.42
N TYR A 74 -7.17 8.55 2.14
CA TYR A 74 -6.07 9.45 1.82
C TYR A 74 -6.52 10.89 1.97
N GLY A 75 -6.11 11.52 3.05
CA GLY A 75 -6.39 12.89 3.44
C GLY A 75 -5.53 13.26 4.64
N PHE A 76 -5.69 14.47 5.16
CA PHE A 76 -4.98 14.87 6.38
C PHE A 76 -5.43 14.03 7.58
N PRO A 77 -4.51 13.55 8.41
CA PRO A 77 -3.04 13.72 8.41
C PRO A 77 -2.27 12.58 7.70
N ILE A 78 -2.94 11.60 7.12
CA ILE A 78 -2.29 10.46 6.44
C ILE A 78 -1.44 10.91 5.25
N ASP A 79 -1.87 11.93 4.51
CA ASP A 79 -1.10 12.51 3.41
C ASP A 79 0.28 13.01 3.88
N LYS A 80 0.35 13.67 5.07
CA LYS A 80 1.59 14.18 5.66
C LYS A 80 2.50 13.06 6.14
N LEU A 81 1.93 12.02 6.76
CA LEU A 81 2.70 10.85 7.19
C LEU A 81 3.26 10.09 5.98
N VAL A 82 2.47 9.89 4.92
CA VAL A 82 2.92 9.24 3.67
C VAL A 82 3.98 10.08 2.96
N GLN A 83 3.84 11.40 2.91
CA GLN A 83 4.87 12.30 2.36
C GLN A 83 6.17 12.22 3.17
N SER A 84 6.08 12.25 4.49
CA SER A 84 7.23 12.08 5.40
C SER A 84 7.92 10.72 5.22
N PHE A 85 7.16 9.66 4.99
CA PHE A 85 7.68 8.34 4.65
C PHE A 85 8.41 8.35 3.30
N LYS A 86 7.79 8.94 2.26
CA LYS A 86 8.34 8.95 0.88
C LYS A 86 9.59 9.80 0.73
N TYR A 87 9.64 10.95 1.37
CA TYR A 87 10.62 12.00 1.10
C TYR A 87 11.41 12.44 2.35
N GLY A 88 10.88 12.17 3.54
CA GLY A 88 11.52 12.49 4.81
C GLY A 88 12.41 11.37 5.39
N HIS A 89 12.62 10.29 4.64
CA HIS A 89 13.42 9.11 5.06
C HIS A 89 13.02 8.53 6.42
N ARG A 90 11.77 8.73 6.86
CA ARG A 90 11.29 8.22 8.15
C ARG A 90 10.87 6.75 8.03
N LEU A 91 11.85 5.86 7.92
CA LEU A 91 11.62 4.41 7.76
C LEU A 91 10.85 3.78 8.93
N ALA A 92 10.86 4.39 10.12
CA ALA A 92 10.02 3.94 11.24
C ALA A 92 8.52 3.90 10.88
N LEU A 93 8.07 4.78 9.96
CA LEU A 93 6.70 4.76 9.43
C LEU A 93 6.39 3.49 8.63
N ALA A 94 7.39 2.83 8.01
CA ALA A 94 7.18 1.54 7.35
C ALA A 94 6.72 0.47 8.34
N SER A 95 7.36 0.40 9.51
CA SER A 95 6.97 -0.54 10.57
C SER A 95 5.61 -0.20 11.17
N TYR A 96 5.31 1.08 11.33
CA TYR A 96 3.99 1.54 11.82
C TYR A 96 2.89 1.16 10.83
N PHE A 97 2.98 1.61 9.58
CA PHE A 97 1.97 1.32 8.56
C PHE A 97 1.88 -0.17 8.25
N GLY A 98 3.01 -0.88 8.20
CA GLY A 98 3.00 -2.32 7.96
C GLY A 98 2.25 -3.10 9.04
N ARG A 99 2.35 -2.69 10.32
CA ARG A 99 1.51 -3.28 11.38
C ARG A 99 0.02 -2.95 11.18
N GLN A 100 -0.32 -1.71 10.81
CA GLN A 100 -1.72 -1.36 10.50
C GLN A 100 -2.27 -2.18 9.33
N LEU A 101 -1.47 -2.39 8.29
CA LEU A 101 -1.83 -3.23 7.16
C LEU A 101 -2.01 -4.71 7.54
N ALA A 102 -1.14 -5.23 8.40
CA ALA A 102 -1.22 -6.61 8.86
C ALA A 102 -2.50 -6.89 9.67
N LEU A 103 -3.08 -5.88 10.33
CA LEU A 103 -4.34 -6.02 11.07
C LEU A 103 -5.56 -6.12 10.14
N LEU A 104 -5.50 -5.58 8.92
CA LEU A 104 -6.67 -5.47 8.04
C LEU A 104 -7.10 -6.79 7.43
N SER A 105 -6.20 -7.70 7.20
CA SER A 105 -6.46 -8.83 6.31
C SER A 105 -6.04 -10.17 6.93
N ALA A 106 -6.47 -10.40 8.14
CA ALA A 106 -6.41 -11.74 8.74
C ALA A 106 -7.03 -12.85 7.85
N SER A 107 -7.67 -12.46 6.77
CA SER A 107 -8.34 -13.34 5.79
C SER A 107 -7.78 -13.22 4.36
N ALA A 108 -6.73 -12.45 4.11
CA ALA A 108 -6.15 -12.38 2.77
C ALA A 108 -5.43 -13.71 2.46
N GLU A 109 -6.15 -14.61 1.83
CA GLU A 109 -5.57 -15.83 1.28
C GLU A 109 -4.65 -15.49 0.12
N ALA A 110 -3.37 -15.32 0.38
CA ALA A 110 -2.34 -15.12 -0.63
C ALA A 110 -1.17 -16.07 -0.38
N ASP A 111 -0.48 -16.42 -1.44
CA ASP A 111 0.68 -17.33 -1.38
C ASP A 111 2.01 -16.55 -1.43
N LEU A 112 1.96 -15.31 -1.93
CA LEU A 112 3.16 -14.52 -2.21
C LEU A 112 2.84 -13.02 -2.20
N ILE A 113 3.69 -12.24 -1.56
CA ILE A 113 3.65 -10.77 -1.60
C ILE A 113 4.54 -10.25 -2.72
N ILE A 114 4.00 -9.37 -3.56
CA ILE A 114 4.76 -8.62 -4.56
C ILE A 114 4.62 -7.11 -4.27
N PRO A 115 5.67 -6.45 -3.75
CA PRO A 115 5.66 -5.01 -3.59
C PRO A 115 5.70 -4.33 -4.98
N LEU A 116 4.91 -3.26 -5.17
CA LEU A 116 4.90 -2.52 -6.43
C LEU A 116 6.32 -2.04 -6.78
N PRO A 117 6.88 -2.45 -7.93
CA PRO A 117 8.24 -2.07 -8.28
C PRO A 117 8.33 -0.59 -8.69
N LEU A 118 9.39 0.07 -8.24
CA LEU A 118 9.78 1.39 -8.70
C LEU A 118 10.66 1.29 -9.96
N HIS A 119 10.56 2.31 -10.83
CA HIS A 119 11.54 2.47 -11.89
C HIS A 119 12.94 2.76 -11.30
N PRO A 120 14.05 2.23 -11.88
CA PRO A 120 15.40 2.42 -11.33
C PRO A 120 15.79 3.87 -11.06
N LEU A 121 15.39 4.81 -11.90
CA LEU A 121 15.64 6.25 -11.67
C LEU A 121 14.95 6.73 -10.39
N ARG A 122 13.67 6.37 -10.19
CA ARG A 122 12.94 6.72 -8.97
C ARG A 122 13.53 6.08 -7.72
N LEU A 123 14.02 4.84 -7.85
CA LEU A 123 14.67 4.15 -6.74
C LEU A 123 15.97 4.85 -6.35
N ARG A 124 16.75 5.34 -7.33
CA ARG A 124 17.96 6.13 -7.06
C ARG A 124 17.67 7.47 -6.39
N GLU A 125 16.64 8.20 -6.87
CA GLU A 125 16.21 9.48 -6.29
C GLU A 125 15.74 9.33 -4.84
N ARG A 126 15.02 8.26 -4.53
CA ARG A 126 14.35 8.03 -3.25
C ARG A 126 15.17 7.22 -2.25
N GLY A 127 16.15 6.45 -2.74
CA GLY A 127 17.02 5.61 -1.94
C GLY A 127 16.41 4.26 -1.52
N PHE A 128 15.08 4.10 -1.56
CA PHE A 128 14.39 2.88 -1.17
C PHE A 128 13.05 2.71 -1.90
N ASN A 129 12.50 1.48 -1.88
CA ASN A 129 11.16 1.18 -2.38
C ASN A 129 10.18 1.11 -1.21
N GLN A 130 9.24 2.06 -1.15
CA GLN A 130 8.24 2.15 -0.08
C GLN A 130 7.38 0.89 0.03
N ALA A 131 6.94 0.36 -1.11
CA ALA A 131 6.12 -0.83 -1.13
C ALA A 131 6.87 -2.05 -0.55
N LEU A 132 8.18 -2.16 -0.80
CA LEU A 132 9.02 -3.19 -0.21
C LEU A 132 9.18 -3.01 1.30
N GLU A 133 9.42 -1.77 1.77
CA GLU A 133 9.55 -1.51 3.20
C GLU A 133 8.24 -1.76 3.97
N LEU A 134 7.09 -1.51 3.35
CA LEU A 134 5.77 -1.88 3.89
C LEU A 134 5.54 -3.38 3.88
N ALA A 135 6.00 -4.08 2.83
CA ALA A 135 5.81 -5.52 2.70
C ALA A 135 6.55 -6.32 3.77
N ARG A 136 7.71 -5.86 4.24
CA ARG A 136 8.54 -6.57 5.24
C ARG A 136 7.78 -6.85 6.56
N PRO A 137 7.20 -5.87 7.26
CA PRO A 137 6.45 -6.14 8.49
C PRO A 137 5.17 -6.93 8.25
N VAL A 138 4.49 -6.77 7.11
CA VAL A 138 3.32 -7.57 6.73
C VAL A 138 3.73 -9.03 6.54
N ALA A 139 4.77 -9.28 5.76
CA ALA A 139 5.31 -10.62 5.50
C ALA A 139 5.74 -11.32 6.79
N SER A 140 6.40 -10.58 7.70
CA SER A 140 6.80 -11.11 9.01
C SER A 140 5.59 -11.49 9.86
N ALA A 141 4.54 -10.64 9.88
CA ALA A 141 3.33 -10.92 10.66
C ALA A 141 2.56 -12.14 10.14
N TRP A 142 2.52 -12.32 8.83
CA TRP A 142 1.76 -13.41 8.18
C TRP A 142 2.61 -14.64 7.80
N GLN A 143 3.91 -14.61 8.06
CA GLN A 143 4.87 -15.65 7.67
C GLN A 143 4.80 -15.93 6.16
N MET A 144 4.59 -14.87 5.36
CA MET A 144 4.40 -14.97 3.91
C MET A 144 5.66 -14.54 3.16
N PRO A 145 6.06 -15.25 2.09
CA PRO A 145 7.23 -14.86 1.29
C PRO A 145 7.01 -13.57 0.52
N ILE A 146 8.11 -12.84 0.26
CA ILE A 146 8.13 -11.63 -0.58
C ILE A 146 8.95 -11.91 -1.84
N ASP A 147 8.37 -11.64 -3.00
CA ASP A 147 9.11 -11.58 -4.26
C ASP A 147 9.18 -10.13 -4.76
N PHE A 148 10.35 -9.52 -4.66
CA PHE A 148 10.63 -8.17 -5.13
C PHE A 148 11.56 -8.13 -6.34
N ARG A 149 11.83 -9.30 -6.96
CA ARG A 149 12.78 -9.46 -8.07
C ARG A 149 12.11 -9.84 -9.38
N SER A 150 11.09 -10.69 -9.33
CA SER A 150 10.44 -11.23 -10.53
C SER A 150 9.66 -10.19 -11.32
N CYS A 151 9.18 -9.12 -10.70
CA CYS A 151 8.50 -8.02 -11.38
C CYS A 151 9.36 -6.76 -11.35
N SER A 152 9.43 -6.07 -12.46
CA SER A 152 10.18 -4.81 -12.62
C SER A 152 9.35 -3.75 -13.33
N ARG A 153 9.63 -2.47 -13.05
CA ARG A 153 9.04 -1.35 -13.79
C ARG A 153 10.04 -0.91 -14.87
N VAL A 154 9.71 -1.20 -16.13
CA VAL A 154 10.61 -1.00 -17.28
C VAL A 154 10.43 0.35 -17.96
N ARG A 155 9.31 1.06 -17.74
CA ARG A 155 9.07 2.39 -18.30
C ARG A 155 9.16 3.45 -17.21
N HIS A 156 10.00 4.46 -17.47
CA HIS A 156 9.98 5.70 -16.69
C HIS A 156 8.76 6.50 -17.12
N THR A 157 7.81 6.65 -16.20
CA THR A 157 6.57 7.40 -16.43
C THR A 157 6.53 8.60 -15.47
N VAL A 158 5.91 9.70 -15.90
CA VAL A 158 5.70 10.87 -15.04
C VAL A 158 5.05 10.45 -13.73
N ALA A 159 5.39 11.13 -12.63
CA ALA A 159 4.79 10.83 -11.34
C ALA A 159 3.26 10.96 -11.43
N GLN A 160 2.53 9.94 -10.98
CA GLN A 160 1.07 9.96 -11.08
C GLN A 160 0.43 11.11 -10.28
N ALA A 161 1.13 11.61 -9.25
CA ALA A 161 0.68 12.78 -8.49
C ALA A 161 0.59 14.04 -9.36
N ASP A 162 1.44 14.15 -10.39
CA ASP A 162 1.57 15.32 -11.25
C ASP A 162 0.64 15.25 -12.49
N LEU A 163 -0.13 14.16 -12.64
CA LEU A 163 -1.00 13.96 -13.80
C LEU A 163 -2.48 14.12 -13.44
N PRO A 164 -3.31 14.65 -14.37
CA PRO A 164 -4.76 14.57 -14.27
C PRO A 164 -5.24 13.12 -14.12
N TRP A 165 -6.32 12.94 -13.35
CA TRP A 165 -6.87 11.60 -13.04
C TRP A 165 -7.07 10.71 -14.26
N ARG A 166 -7.57 11.29 -15.37
CA ARG A 166 -7.87 10.55 -16.62
C ARG A 166 -6.63 10.10 -17.40
N GLU A 167 -5.47 10.74 -17.19
CA GLU A 167 -4.24 10.42 -17.92
C GLU A 167 -3.40 9.33 -17.22
N ARG A 168 -3.69 9.08 -15.95
CA ARG A 168 -2.92 8.12 -15.13
C ARG A 168 -2.94 6.69 -15.68
N GLU A 169 -4.06 6.26 -16.28
CA GLU A 169 -4.16 4.92 -16.87
C GLU A 169 -3.29 4.77 -18.11
N LYS A 170 -3.32 5.76 -19.02
CA LYS A 170 -2.49 5.73 -20.24
C LYS A 170 -1.00 5.78 -19.93
N ASN A 171 -0.64 6.51 -18.87
CA ASN A 171 0.73 6.71 -18.45
C ASN A 171 1.42 5.41 -18.03
N VAL A 172 0.70 4.45 -17.44
CA VAL A 172 1.29 3.22 -16.87
C VAL A 172 1.13 1.97 -17.74
N ARG A 173 0.42 2.04 -18.84
CA ARG A 173 0.20 0.88 -19.72
C ARG A 173 1.53 0.32 -20.24
N GLY A 174 1.76 -0.99 -20.07
CA GLY A 174 3.02 -1.66 -20.42
C GLY A 174 4.23 -1.21 -19.59
N ALA A 175 4.00 -0.63 -18.39
CA ALA A 175 5.09 -0.17 -17.55
C ALA A 175 5.77 -1.28 -16.75
N PHE A 176 5.16 -2.45 -16.64
CA PHE A 176 5.68 -3.57 -15.85
C PHE A 176 6.03 -4.76 -16.71
N HIS A 177 7.07 -5.47 -16.31
CA HIS A 177 7.51 -6.74 -16.87
C HIS A 177 7.68 -7.73 -15.71
N CYS A 178 7.27 -8.98 -15.92
CA CYS A 178 7.51 -10.09 -14.99
C CYS A 178 8.31 -11.19 -15.70
N SER A 179 9.31 -11.74 -15.01
CA SER A 179 10.18 -12.82 -15.51
C SER A 179 9.80 -14.20 -14.98
N SER A 180 8.95 -14.27 -13.94
CA SER A 180 8.55 -15.52 -13.29
C SER A 180 7.16 -15.97 -13.73
N ASN A 181 6.92 -17.28 -13.62
CA ASN A 181 5.61 -17.90 -13.79
C ASN A 181 4.89 -17.93 -12.43
N PHE A 182 3.65 -17.45 -12.39
CA PHE A 182 2.79 -17.42 -11.21
C PHE A 182 1.59 -18.36 -11.33
N THR A 183 1.67 -19.38 -12.18
CA THR A 183 0.57 -20.33 -12.42
C THR A 183 0.05 -20.92 -11.09
N GLY A 184 -1.26 -20.77 -10.87
CA GLY A 184 -1.95 -21.24 -9.68
C GLY A 184 -1.72 -20.42 -8.41
N LYS A 185 -0.92 -19.35 -8.45
CA LYS A 185 -0.63 -18.51 -7.27
C LYS A 185 -1.69 -17.43 -7.05
N ARG A 186 -2.00 -17.21 -5.78
CA ARG A 186 -2.76 -16.06 -5.30
C ARG A 186 -1.77 -15.01 -4.81
N LEU A 187 -1.79 -13.84 -5.39
CA LEU A 187 -0.81 -12.79 -5.16
C LEU A 187 -1.39 -11.63 -4.36
N LEU A 188 -0.59 -11.07 -3.45
CA LEU A 188 -0.88 -9.83 -2.77
C LEU A 188 0.07 -8.73 -3.26
N LEU A 189 -0.47 -7.74 -3.94
CA LEU A 189 0.30 -6.57 -4.36
C LEU A 189 0.22 -5.49 -3.28
N ILE A 190 1.38 -4.97 -2.88
CA ILE A 190 1.46 -3.91 -1.86
C ILE A 190 1.94 -2.60 -2.49
N ASP A 191 1.28 -1.48 -2.12
CA ASP A 191 1.72 -0.11 -2.42
C ASP A 191 1.36 0.82 -1.25
N ASP A 192 1.80 2.08 -1.32
CA ASP A 192 1.50 3.07 -0.28
C ASP A 192 0.11 3.69 -0.46
N VAL A 193 -0.21 4.29 -1.61
CA VAL A 193 -1.46 5.00 -1.85
C VAL A 193 -2.11 4.59 -3.16
N MET A 194 -3.34 4.14 -3.07
CA MET A 194 -4.17 3.87 -4.24
C MET A 194 -5.03 5.10 -4.57
N THR A 195 -4.67 5.82 -5.62
CA THR A 195 -5.46 6.92 -6.18
C THR A 195 -6.46 6.40 -7.22
N THR A 196 -6.09 6.35 -8.51
CA THR A 196 -6.90 5.69 -9.54
C THR A 196 -6.82 4.17 -9.48
N GLY A 197 -5.75 3.63 -8.92
CA GLY A 197 -5.40 2.22 -8.95
C GLY A 197 -4.65 1.79 -10.22
N ALA A 198 -4.37 2.72 -11.14
CA ALA A 198 -3.82 2.39 -12.47
C ALA A 198 -2.49 1.62 -12.44
N SER A 199 -1.55 1.96 -11.54
CA SER A 199 -0.28 1.21 -11.41
C SER A 199 -0.52 -0.21 -10.90
N LEU A 200 -1.34 -0.36 -9.87
CA LEU A 200 -1.65 -1.66 -9.30
C LEU A 200 -2.46 -2.52 -10.27
N ASP A 201 -3.38 -1.91 -11.04
CA ASP A 201 -4.15 -2.60 -12.07
C ASP A 201 -3.26 -3.11 -13.21
N GLU A 202 -2.31 -2.30 -13.67
CA GLU A 202 -1.38 -2.72 -14.73
C GLU A 202 -0.41 -3.82 -14.24
N LEU A 203 0.05 -3.76 -12.99
CA LEU A 203 0.83 -4.86 -12.41
C LEU A 203 -0.02 -6.11 -12.25
N ALA A 204 -1.28 -5.98 -11.77
CA ALA A 204 -2.23 -7.09 -11.65
C ALA A 204 -2.47 -7.76 -13.01
N ARG A 205 -2.71 -6.97 -14.06
CA ARG A 205 -2.81 -7.46 -15.44
C ARG A 205 -1.56 -8.24 -15.84
N THR A 206 -0.39 -7.70 -15.56
CA THR A 206 0.88 -8.32 -15.93
C THR A 206 1.07 -9.67 -15.22
N VAL A 207 0.85 -9.76 -13.91
CA VAL A 207 1.02 -11.03 -13.18
C VAL A 207 -0.06 -12.05 -13.53
N LYS A 208 -1.30 -11.62 -13.86
CA LYS A 208 -2.36 -12.54 -14.35
C LYS A 208 -2.00 -13.12 -15.72
N LEU A 209 -1.37 -12.36 -16.61
CA LEU A 209 -0.82 -12.89 -17.87
C LEU A 209 0.30 -13.92 -17.66
N HIS A 210 0.94 -13.92 -16.49
CA HIS A 210 1.95 -14.90 -16.08
C HIS A 210 1.36 -16.02 -15.17
N GLY A 211 0.03 -16.18 -15.17
CA GLY A 211 -0.65 -17.34 -14.57
C GLY A 211 -1.20 -17.14 -13.16
N ALA A 212 -1.11 -15.94 -12.57
CA ALA A 212 -1.73 -15.68 -11.27
C ALA A 212 -3.25 -15.87 -11.35
N VAL A 213 -3.82 -16.65 -10.42
CA VAL A 213 -5.27 -16.97 -10.40
C VAL A 213 -6.06 -15.94 -9.63
N GLN A 214 -5.45 -15.29 -8.65
CA GLN A 214 -6.08 -14.25 -7.84
C GLN A 214 -5.06 -13.16 -7.52
N VAL A 215 -5.49 -11.90 -7.53
CA VAL A 215 -4.64 -10.75 -7.21
C VAL A 215 -5.39 -9.83 -6.26
N SER A 216 -4.94 -9.75 -5.03
CA SER A 216 -5.44 -8.81 -4.03
C SER A 216 -4.48 -7.63 -3.86
N LEU A 217 -5.02 -6.47 -3.48
CA LEU A 217 -4.25 -5.26 -3.25
C LEU A 217 -4.27 -4.89 -1.77
N LEU A 218 -3.13 -4.45 -1.24
CA LEU A 218 -3.00 -3.95 0.12
C LEU A 218 -2.28 -2.59 0.10
N VAL A 219 -2.94 -1.55 0.60
CA VAL A 219 -2.42 -0.17 0.55
C VAL A 219 -2.64 0.56 1.88
N ILE A 220 -1.74 1.50 2.21
CA ILE A 220 -1.90 2.35 3.41
C ILE A 220 -3.21 3.14 3.27
N ALA A 221 -3.40 3.79 2.13
CA ALA A 221 -4.52 4.69 1.97
C ALA A 221 -5.18 4.62 0.60
N ARG A 222 -6.49 4.81 0.60
CA ARG A 222 -7.33 4.93 -0.58
C ARG A 222 -7.75 6.38 -0.77
N ALA A 223 -7.38 7.00 -1.89
CA ALA A 223 -7.89 8.32 -2.23
C ALA A 223 -9.32 8.19 -2.77
N LEU A 224 -10.21 9.00 -2.23
CA LEU A 224 -11.56 9.14 -2.75
C LEU A 224 -11.54 10.07 -3.97
N PRO A 225 -12.42 9.87 -4.97
CA PRO A 225 -12.60 10.82 -6.05
C PRO A 225 -13.09 12.17 -5.50
N PRO A 226 -12.74 13.28 -6.15
CA PRO A 226 -13.22 14.62 -5.79
C PRO A 226 -14.72 14.72 -5.95
#